data_6db8cb06cb733d1c6fa9f53eed414d8d
#
_entry.id   6db8cb06cb733d1c6fa9f53eed414d8d
#
_cell.length_a   1.000
_cell.length_b   1.000
_cell.length_c   1.000
_cell.angle_alpha   90.00
_cell.angle_beta   90.00
_cell.angle_gamma   90.00
#
_symmetry.space_group_name_H-M   'P 1'
#
loop_
_entity.id
_entity.type
_entity.pdbx_description
1 polymer ?
#
loop_
_entity_poly.entity_id
_entity_poly.type
_entity_poly.pdbx_seq_one_letter_code
_entity_poly.pdbx_strand_id
1 'polypeptide(L)'
;MIIDELIYDRTYEDLEIARQYVRDNVPFPNDNLRFSWDYRALNRTEQAMQYVDSIFKELGYYRNMKFKTDWLNDEITREEAQRYLDNLTSLRNFILMPSDSPDVPTTMNGMTIDRANDIEKLLFDINFVLEALQKNLIRSGVANCGQSRTWQYRFRIYNNIEDYTWNEISYGTWSEIENMTWMEVGTNATN
;
A
#
# COMPACT_ATOMS: atom_id res chain seq x y z
N MET A 1 -12.54 9.29 1.59
CA MET A 1 -11.15 9.33 1.07
C MET A 1 -11.10 8.43 -0.16
N ILE A 2 -10.25 8.68 -1.15
CA ILE A 2 -10.26 7.88 -2.41
C ILE A 2 -10.09 6.36 -2.16
N ILE A 3 -9.38 5.99 -1.12
CA ILE A 3 -9.19 4.58 -0.73
C ILE A 3 -10.50 3.94 -0.25
N ASP A 4 -11.40 4.68 0.37
CA ASP A 4 -12.70 4.18 0.84
C ASP A 4 -13.67 3.89 -0.33
N GLU A 5 -13.35 4.38 -1.53
CA GLU A 5 -14.13 4.15 -2.75
C GLU A 5 -13.72 2.87 -3.48
N LEU A 6 -12.63 2.21 -3.04
CA LEU A 6 -12.16 0.96 -3.64
C LEU A 6 -13.16 -0.18 -3.39
N ILE A 7 -13.38 -1.00 -4.42
CA ILE A 7 -14.34 -2.11 -4.40
C ILE A 7 -13.57 -3.41 -4.62
N TYR A 8 -13.24 -4.10 -3.55
CA TYR A 8 -12.45 -5.35 -3.58
C TYR A 8 -13.25 -6.57 -3.09
N ASP A 9 -14.56 -6.42 -2.96
CA ASP A 9 -15.48 -7.44 -2.47
C ASP A 9 -16.59 -7.78 -3.49
N ARG A 10 -16.28 -7.61 -4.79
CA ARG A 10 -17.20 -8.03 -5.87
C ARG A 10 -17.40 -9.53 -5.82
N THR A 11 -18.64 -9.95 -6.07
CA THR A 11 -19.04 -11.35 -6.05
C THR A 11 -19.43 -11.84 -7.45
N TYR A 12 -19.50 -13.16 -7.61
CA TYR A 12 -20.04 -13.76 -8.83
C TYR A 12 -21.53 -13.46 -9.03
N GLU A 13 -22.28 -13.14 -7.95
CA GLU A 13 -23.66 -12.66 -8.04
C GLU A 13 -23.73 -11.30 -8.70
N ASP A 14 -22.83 -10.38 -8.37
CA ASP A 14 -22.71 -9.07 -9.05
C ASP A 14 -22.48 -9.25 -10.55
N LEU A 15 -21.66 -10.26 -10.95
CA LEU A 15 -21.44 -10.59 -12.36
C LEU A 15 -22.70 -11.12 -13.05
N GLU A 16 -23.47 -11.99 -12.39
CA GLU A 16 -24.71 -12.50 -12.98
C GLU A 16 -25.75 -11.39 -13.15
N ILE A 17 -25.85 -10.50 -12.19
CA ILE A 17 -26.70 -9.31 -12.31
C ILE A 17 -26.23 -8.44 -13.48
N ALA A 18 -24.92 -8.20 -13.61
CA ALA A 18 -24.36 -7.45 -14.73
C ALA A 18 -24.69 -8.11 -16.08
N ARG A 19 -24.55 -9.43 -16.18
CA ARG A 19 -24.90 -10.20 -17.38
C ARG A 19 -26.37 -10.10 -17.73
N GLN A 20 -27.24 -10.02 -16.72
CA GLN A 20 -28.67 -9.83 -16.93
C GLN A 20 -28.97 -8.47 -17.55
N TYR A 21 -28.36 -7.39 -17.05
CA TYR A 21 -28.49 -6.04 -17.64
C TYR A 21 -28.08 -6.04 -19.11
N VAL A 22 -26.99 -6.75 -19.47
CA VAL A 22 -26.53 -6.88 -20.85
C VAL A 22 -27.52 -7.68 -21.69
N ARG A 23 -28.04 -8.80 -21.19
CA ARG A 23 -29.03 -9.63 -21.90
C ARG A 23 -30.32 -8.87 -22.18
N ASP A 24 -30.77 -8.07 -21.19
CA ASP A 24 -32.02 -7.31 -21.27
C ASP A 24 -31.84 -5.99 -22.00
N ASN A 25 -30.63 -5.68 -22.47
CA ASN A 25 -30.26 -4.44 -23.13
C ASN A 25 -30.64 -3.18 -22.31
N VAL A 26 -30.50 -3.29 -20.98
CA VAL A 26 -30.75 -2.22 -20.02
C VAL A 26 -29.40 -1.60 -19.61
N PRO A 27 -29.28 -0.26 -19.60
CA PRO A 27 -28.05 0.39 -19.19
C PRO A 27 -27.77 0.09 -17.69
N PHE A 28 -26.47 -0.06 -17.35
CA PHE A 28 -26.07 -0.19 -15.95
C PHE A 28 -26.47 1.04 -15.13
N PRO A 29 -26.90 0.85 -13.88
CA PRO A 29 -27.09 1.97 -12.98
C PRO A 29 -25.79 2.77 -12.83
N ASN A 30 -25.88 4.09 -12.99
CA ASN A 30 -24.68 4.96 -12.94
C ASN A 30 -23.99 4.97 -11.57
N ASP A 31 -24.71 4.65 -10.51
CA ASP A 31 -24.26 4.62 -9.13
C ASP A 31 -23.71 3.26 -8.69
N ASN A 32 -23.94 2.19 -9.48
CA ASN A 32 -23.44 0.87 -9.13
C ASN A 32 -22.16 0.50 -9.91
N LEU A 33 -21.02 0.80 -9.30
CA LEU A 33 -19.68 0.55 -9.85
C LEU A 33 -19.21 -0.92 -9.68
N ARG A 34 -19.99 -1.78 -9.01
CA ARG A 34 -19.63 -3.18 -8.77
C ARG A 34 -19.76 -4.04 -10.01
N PHE A 35 -20.65 -3.65 -10.92
CA PHE A 35 -21.02 -4.47 -12.08
C PHE A 35 -20.02 -4.43 -13.23
N SER A 36 -19.10 -3.49 -13.24
CA SER A 36 -18.20 -3.30 -14.36
C SER A 36 -16.78 -2.95 -13.92
N TRP A 37 -15.81 -3.40 -14.72
CA TRP A 37 -14.46 -2.88 -14.72
C TRP A 37 -14.28 -2.03 -15.98
N ASP A 38 -14.60 -0.77 -15.89
CA ASP A 38 -14.59 0.20 -16.97
C ASP A 38 -13.66 1.39 -16.65
N TYR A 39 -13.73 2.43 -17.46
CA TYR A 39 -12.94 3.66 -17.28
C TYR A 39 -13.11 4.28 -15.88
N ARG A 40 -14.25 4.10 -15.21
CA ARG A 40 -14.50 4.60 -13.84
C ARG A 40 -13.66 3.83 -12.83
N ALA A 41 -13.55 2.53 -12.97
CA ALA A 41 -12.68 1.70 -12.14
C ALA A 41 -11.20 2.07 -12.37
N LEU A 42 -10.79 2.29 -13.62
CA LEU A 42 -9.44 2.74 -13.95
C LEU A 42 -9.13 4.11 -13.35
N ASN A 43 -10.04 5.08 -13.46
CA ASN A 43 -9.84 6.40 -12.87
C ASN A 43 -9.72 6.30 -11.35
N ARG A 44 -10.59 5.52 -10.69
CA ARG A 44 -10.56 5.31 -9.24
C ARG A 44 -9.25 4.69 -8.77
N THR A 45 -8.80 3.63 -9.44
CA THR A 45 -7.56 2.95 -9.07
C THR A 45 -6.31 3.78 -9.38
N GLU A 46 -6.26 4.51 -10.49
CA GLU A 46 -5.17 5.44 -10.80
C GLU A 46 -5.11 6.60 -9.81
N GLN A 47 -6.25 7.15 -9.39
CA GLN A 47 -6.32 8.16 -8.35
C GLN A 47 -5.85 7.60 -6.99
N ALA A 48 -6.23 6.35 -6.66
CA ALA A 48 -5.74 5.68 -5.47
C ALA A 48 -4.22 5.46 -5.52
N MET A 49 -3.66 5.02 -6.66
CA MET A 49 -2.21 4.91 -6.86
C MET A 49 -1.50 6.26 -6.70
N GLN A 50 -2.06 7.32 -7.28
CA GLN A 50 -1.51 8.67 -7.16
C GLN A 50 -1.53 9.15 -5.71
N TYR A 51 -2.59 8.88 -4.98
CA TYR A 51 -2.70 9.19 -3.55
C TYR A 51 -1.65 8.45 -2.74
N VAL A 52 -1.52 7.13 -2.94
CA VAL A 52 -0.51 6.29 -2.28
C VAL A 52 0.92 6.79 -2.58
N ASP A 53 1.22 7.12 -3.84
CA ASP A 53 2.52 7.69 -4.24
C ASP A 53 2.78 9.05 -3.57
N SER A 54 1.75 9.86 -3.34
CA SER A 54 1.90 11.12 -2.60
C SER A 54 2.32 10.90 -1.15
N ILE A 55 1.77 9.88 -0.48
CA ILE A 55 2.19 9.50 0.88
C ILE A 55 3.64 9.03 0.90
N PHE A 56 4.05 8.23 -0.08
CA PHE A 56 5.46 7.83 -0.19
C PHE A 56 6.39 9.03 -0.35
N LYS A 57 5.99 10.03 -1.15
CA LYS A 57 6.76 11.27 -1.31
C LYS A 57 6.86 12.07 -0.02
N GLU A 58 5.80 12.14 0.76
CA GLU A 58 5.82 12.76 2.10
C GLU A 58 6.78 12.05 3.06
N LEU A 59 6.94 10.74 2.91
CA LEU A 59 7.90 9.93 3.65
C LEU A 59 9.33 10.04 3.11
N GLY A 60 9.56 10.84 2.06
CA GLY A 60 10.88 11.07 1.45
C GLY A 60 11.24 10.12 0.30
N TYR A 61 10.30 9.30 -0.16
CA TYR A 61 10.52 8.36 -1.25
C TYR A 61 10.00 8.89 -2.58
N TYR A 62 10.89 9.33 -3.44
CA TYR A 62 10.55 9.91 -4.73
C TYR A 62 10.68 8.88 -5.84
N ARG A 63 9.64 8.80 -6.69
CA ARG A 63 9.58 7.96 -7.89
C ARG A 63 9.06 8.76 -9.06
N ASN A 64 9.49 8.37 -10.25
CA ASN A 64 8.97 8.96 -11.47
C ASN A 64 7.83 8.09 -12.01
N MET A 65 6.66 8.16 -11.36
CA MET A 65 5.45 7.46 -11.81
C MET A 65 4.57 8.40 -12.61
N LYS A 66 3.92 7.87 -13.63
CA LYS A 66 2.97 8.61 -14.46
C LYS A 66 1.59 8.00 -14.27
N PHE A 67 0.63 8.84 -13.93
CA PHE A 67 -0.77 8.44 -13.73
C PHE A 67 -1.66 9.06 -14.80
N LYS A 68 -2.73 8.34 -15.16
CA LYS A 68 -3.78 8.82 -16.07
C LYS A 68 -5.10 8.73 -15.30
N THR A 69 -5.66 9.86 -14.92
CA THR A 69 -6.88 9.95 -14.11
C THR A 69 -8.08 10.49 -14.88
N ASP A 70 -7.95 10.58 -16.19
CA ASP A 70 -8.94 11.09 -17.14
C ASP A 70 -9.31 10.03 -18.19
N TRP A 71 -9.35 8.77 -17.78
CA TRP A 71 -9.84 7.70 -18.63
C TRP A 71 -11.29 7.99 -19.05
N LEU A 72 -11.53 7.83 -20.32
CA LEU A 72 -12.85 7.86 -20.93
C LEU A 72 -13.16 6.45 -21.49
N ASN A 73 -14.20 6.33 -22.31
CA ASN A 73 -14.52 5.06 -22.97
C ASN A 73 -13.50 4.66 -24.07
N ASP A 74 -12.26 5.05 -23.91
CA ASP A 74 -11.19 4.74 -24.85
C ASP A 74 -10.72 3.30 -24.65
N GLU A 75 -10.22 2.70 -25.73
CA GLU A 75 -9.53 1.43 -25.67
C GLU A 75 -8.19 1.60 -24.94
N ILE A 76 -7.90 0.70 -24.02
CA ILE A 76 -6.62 0.68 -23.31
C ILE A 76 -5.55 0.17 -24.29
N THR A 77 -4.56 0.98 -24.57
CA THR A 77 -3.40 0.54 -25.36
C THR A 77 -2.52 -0.42 -24.54
N ARG A 78 -1.70 -1.21 -25.23
CA ARG A 78 -0.78 -2.14 -24.57
C ARG A 78 0.22 -1.40 -23.68
N GLU A 79 0.69 -0.25 -24.13
CA GLU A 79 1.65 0.60 -23.41
C GLU A 79 1.03 1.16 -22.12
N GLU A 80 -0.22 1.59 -22.18
CA GLU A 80 -0.95 2.09 -21.01
C GLU A 80 -1.23 0.97 -20.00
N ALA A 81 -1.63 -0.21 -20.49
CA ALA A 81 -1.82 -1.38 -19.65
C ALA A 81 -0.52 -1.79 -18.93
N GLN A 82 0.60 -1.78 -19.65
CA GLN A 82 1.92 -2.09 -19.06
C GLN A 82 2.32 -1.03 -18.02
N ARG A 83 2.20 0.26 -18.37
CA ARG A 83 2.45 1.36 -17.42
C ARG A 83 1.64 1.20 -16.13
N TYR A 84 0.36 0.86 -16.26
CA TYR A 84 -0.54 0.65 -15.12
C TYR A 84 -0.03 -0.47 -14.20
N LEU A 85 0.33 -1.63 -14.77
CA LEU A 85 0.85 -2.78 -14.04
C LEU A 85 2.24 -2.49 -13.42
N ASP A 86 3.10 -1.75 -14.14
CA ASP A 86 4.42 -1.34 -13.64
C ASP A 86 4.28 -0.40 -12.43
N ASN A 87 3.31 0.51 -12.46
CA ASN A 87 3.00 1.38 -11.32
C ASN A 87 2.56 0.55 -10.09
N LEU A 88 1.61 -0.37 -10.26
CA LEU A 88 1.17 -1.27 -9.17
C LEU A 88 2.32 -2.09 -8.61
N THR A 89 3.13 -2.68 -9.49
CA THR A 89 4.30 -3.47 -9.12
C THR A 89 5.31 -2.63 -8.33
N SER A 90 5.56 -1.41 -8.79
CA SER A 90 6.45 -0.47 -8.11
C SER A 90 5.95 -0.10 -6.72
N LEU A 91 4.63 0.14 -6.55
CA LEU A 91 4.04 0.45 -5.25
C LEU A 91 4.12 -0.75 -4.30
N ARG A 92 3.75 -1.95 -4.77
CA ARG A 92 3.77 -3.18 -3.98
C ARG A 92 5.17 -3.56 -3.49
N ASN A 93 6.17 -3.47 -4.37
CA ASN A 93 7.54 -3.92 -4.06
C ASN A 93 8.30 -2.98 -3.12
N PHE A 94 7.73 -1.83 -2.80
CA PHE A 94 8.41 -0.84 -2.00
C PHE A 94 8.29 -1.07 -0.49
N ILE A 95 7.24 -1.74 -0.07
CA ILE A 95 6.95 -2.03 1.34
C ILE A 95 6.75 -3.53 1.53
N LEU A 96 6.99 -3.98 2.75
CA LEU A 96 6.66 -5.34 3.13
C LEU A 96 5.14 -5.46 3.26
N MET A 97 4.55 -6.26 2.37
CA MET A 97 3.11 -6.49 2.34
C MET A 97 2.68 -7.57 3.32
N PRO A 98 1.45 -7.50 3.87
CA PRO A 98 0.82 -8.62 4.56
C PRO A 98 0.83 -9.89 3.72
N SER A 99 0.89 -11.05 4.37
CA SER A 99 0.99 -12.35 3.69
C SER A 99 -0.27 -12.74 2.89
N ASP A 100 -1.39 -12.11 3.19
CA ASP A 100 -2.69 -12.29 2.54
C ASP A 100 -2.99 -11.23 1.46
N SER A 101 -2.06 -10.30 1.24
CA SER A 101 -2.19 -9.31 0.16
C SER A 101 -1.98 -9.97 -1.20
N PRO A 102 -2.84 -9.67 -2.18
CA PRO A 102 -2.76 -10.28 -3.51
C PRO A 102 -1.52 -9.84 -4.27
N ASP A 103 -1.15 -10.66 -5.25
CA ASP A 103 -0.11 -10.30 -6.22
C ASP A 103 -0.66 -9.39 -7.32
N VAL A 104 0.24 -8.62 -7.94
CA VAL A 104 -0.12 -7.80 -9.10
C VAL A 104 -0.47 -8.72 -10.28
N PRO A 105 -1.60 -8.52 -10.95
CA PRO A 105 -1.93 -9.29 -12.16
C PRO A 105 -0.85 -9.15 -13.24
N THR A 106 -0.57 -10.23 -13.94
CA THR A 106 0.45 -10.22 -15.01
C THR A 106 -0.04 -9.58 -16.31
N THR A 107 -1.35 -9.38 -16.45
CA THR A 107 -1.97 -8.81 -17.64
C THR A 107 -3.30 -8.14 -17.32
N MET A 108 -3.61 -7.08 -18.04
CA MET A 108 -4.91 -6.42 -18.03
C MET A 108 -5.92 -7.09 -18.99
N ASN A 109 -5.45 -7.98 -19.86
CA ASN A 109 -6.34 -8.69 -20.78
C ASN A 109 -7.19 -9.73 -20.04
N GLY A 110 -8.48 -9.78 -20.38
CA GLY A 110 -9.41 -10.73 -19.76
C GLY A 110 -9.57 -10.46 -18.26
N MET A 111 -9.89 -9.21 -17.91
CA MET A 111 -10.16 -8.83 -16.53
C MET A 111 -11.27 -9.71 -15.95
N THR A 112 -10.96 -10.38 -14.85
CA THR A 112 -11.91 -11.18 -14.06
C THR A 112 -12.30 -10.43 -12.80
N ILE A 113 -13.36 -10.86 -12.12
CA ILE A 113 -13.75 -10.33 -10.82
C ILE A 113 -12.60 -10.44 -9.82
N ASP A 114 -11.95 -11.60 -9.77
CA ASP A 114 -10.87 -11.85 -8.83
C ASP A 114 -9.72 -10.88 -9.07
N ARG A 115 -9.27 -10.69 -10.33
CA ARG A 115 -8.23 -9.74 -10.68
C ARG A 115 -8.61 -8.29 -10.37
N ALA A 116 -9.87 -7.92 -10.59
CA ALA A 116 -10.38 -6.60 -10.26
C ALA A 116 -10.36 -6.36 -8.75
N ASN A 117 -10.80 -7.36 -7.97
CA ASN A 117 -10.72 -7.33 -6.52
C ASN A 117 -9.28 -7.29 -6.03
N ASP A 118 -8.39 -8.09 -6.62
CA ASP A 118 -6.97 -8.15 -6.26
C ASP A 118 -6.28 -6.79 -6.41
N ILE A 119 -6.54 -6.08 -7.51
CA ILE A 119 -5.95 -4.74 -7.75
C ILE A 119 -6.41 -3.75 -6.67
N GLU A 120 -7.71 -3.70 -6.40
CA GLU A 120 -8.25 -2.74 -5.46
C GLU A 120 -7.91 -3.12 -4.01
N LYS A 121 -7.90 -4.42 -3.68
CA LYS A 121 -7.44 -4.94 -2.38
C LYS A 121 -5.97 -4.62 -2.14
N LEU A 122 -5.12 -4.80 -3.16
CA LEU A 122 -3.71 -4.47 -3.07
C LEU A 122 -3.49 -3.00 -2.71
N LEU A 123 -4.20 -2.08 -3.36
CA LEU A 123 -4.10 -0.65 -3.07
C LEU A 123 -4.60 -0.31 -1.66
N PHE A 124 -5.66 -0.96 -1.22
CA PHE A 124 -6.16 -0.85 0.16
C PHE A 124 -5.10 -1.30 1.17
N ASP A 125 -4.49 -2.47 0.94
CA ASP A 125 -3.47 -3.04 1.83
C ASP A 125 -2.20 -2.17 1.88
N ILE A 126 -1.76 -1.64 0.73
CA ILE A 126 -0.63 -0.69 0.67
C ILE A 126 -0.94 0.54 1.52
N ASN A 127 -2.12 1.12 1.37
CA ASN A 127 -2.52 2.29 2.18
C ASN A 127 -2.56 1.95 3.67
N PHE A 128 -3.10 0.79 4.03
CA PHE A 128 -3.16 0.34 5.43
C PHE A 128 -1.76 0.27 6.06
N VAL A 129 -0.80 -0.31 5.34
CA VAL A 129 0.61 -0.38 5.80
C VAL A 129 1.22 1.02 5.90
N LEU A 130 0.97 1.89 4.91
CA LEU A 130 1.49 3.27 4.93
C LEU A 130 0.94 4.09 6.09
N GLU A 131 -0.35 3.97 6.39
CA GLU A 131 -0.93 4.63 7.57
C GLU A 131 -0.31 4.13 8.87
N ALA A 132 -0.07 2.83 8.99
CA ALA A 132 0.63 2.26 10.12
C ALA A 132 2.06 2.80 10.24
N LEU A 133 2.78 2.92 9.12
CA LEU A 133 4.11 3.53 9.09
C LEU A 133 4.07 5.01 9.49
N GLN A 134 3.14 5.81 8.95
CA GLN A 134 3.01 7.22 9.31
C GLN A 134 2.72 7.43 10.80
N LYS A 135 1.88 6.57 11.39
CA LYS A 135 1.55 6.64 12.82
C LYS A 135 2.74 6.26 13.72
N ASN A 136 3.61 5.38 13.23
CA ASN A 136 4.72 4.84 14.01
C ASN A 136 6.07 5.52 13.72
N LEU A 137 6.21 6.25 12.59
CA LEU A 137 7.42 7.01 12.29
C LEU A 137 7.46 8.29 13.12
N ILE A 138 8.45 8.39 13.99
CA ILE A 138 8.81 9.64 14.65
C ILE A 138 9.50 10.51 13.59
N ARG A 139 8.84 11.57 13.15
CA ARG A 139 9.48 12.56 12.28
C ARG A 139 10.62 13.22 13.04
N SER A 140 11.86 12.94 12.66
CA SER A 140 13.04 13.62 13.19
C SER A 140 12.93 15.10 12.82
N GLY A 141 12.78 15.97 13.78
CA GLY A 141 12.62 17.43 13.58
C GLY A 141 11.65 18.08 14.55
N VAL A 142 10.83 17.30 15.23
CA VAL A 142 9.91 17.79 16.28
C VAL A 142 10.37 17.36 17.67
N ALA A 143 11.41 16.54 17.78
CA ALA A 143 11.96 16.11 19.06
C ALA A 143 12.97 17.16 19.56
N ASN A 144 12.59 17.95 20.54
CA ASN A 144 13.52 18.81 21.25
C ASN A 144 14.57 17.94 21.98
N CYS A 145 15.85 18.18 21.67
CA CYS A 145 16.97 17.63 22.43
C CYS A 145 16.75 17.86 23.92
N GLY A 146 16.62 16.79 24.70
CA GLY A 146 16.41 16.86 26.15
C GLY A 146 15.08 16.29 26.67
N GLN A 147 14.16 15.88 25.81
CA GLN A 147 12.97 15.16 26.25
C GLN A 147 13.25 13.65 26.28
N SER A 148 13.15 13.05 27.47
CA SER A 148 13.40 11.62 27.74
C SER A 148 12.45 10.64 27.03
N ARG A 149 11.62 11.11 26.11
CA ARG A 149 10.69 10.29 25.32
C ARG A 149 11.10 10.12 23.85
N THR A 150 12.30 10.56 23.49
CA THR A 150 12.66 10.83 22.09
C THR A 150 13.05 9.62 21.27
N TRP A 151 13.24 8.44 21.86
CA TRP A 151 13.82 7.31 21.16
C TRP A 151 13.17 5.96 21.51
N GLN A 152 11.86 5.92 21.67
CA GLN A 152 11.16 4.64 21.68
C GLN A 152 10.92 4.18 20.24
N TYR A 153 11.96 3.63 19.62
CA TYR A 153 11.79 2.87 18.40
C TYR A 153 11.17 1.52 18.72
N ARG A 154 9.86 1.38 18.45
CA ARG A 154 9.30 0.05 18.24
C ARG A 154 9.63 -0.39 16.82
N PHE A 155 10.81 -0.92 16.63
CA PHE A 155 11.09 -1.74 15.44
C PHE A 155 10.35 -3.07 15.60
N ARG A 156 9.08 -3.12 15.23
CA ARG A 156 8.44 -4.37 14.87
C ARG A 156 8.76 -4.71 13.43
N ILE A 157 10.00 -4.95 13.12
CA ILE A 157 10.40 -5.58 11.87
C ILE A 157 11.16 -6.83 12.28
N TYR A 158 10.56 -7.97 11.96
CA TYR A 158 10.97 -9.34 12.20
C TYR A 158 10.68 -9.93 13.59
N ASN A 159 9.90 -11.01 13.53
CA ASN A 159 9.65 -11.98 14.59
C ASN A 159 10.93 -12.26 15.41
N ASN A 160 10.86 -12.09 16.74
CA ASN A 160 11.83 -12.42 17.76
C ASN A 160 12.86 -11.36 18.17
N ILE A 161 12.56 -10.05 18.03
CA ILE A 161 13.25 -9.09 18.89
C ILE A 161 12.26 -8.73 19.99
N GLU A 162 12.53 -9.18 21.21
CA GLU A 162 11.83 -8.77 22.42
C GLU A 162 11.90 -7.24 22.54
N ASP A 163 10.85 -6.62 23.07
CA ASP A 163 10.69 -5.16 23.18
C ASP A 163 11.73 -4.58 24.18
N TYR A 164 12.97 -4.37 23.73
CA TYR A 164 13.96 -3.63 24.53
C TYR A 164 13.76 -2.14 24.38
N THR A 165 13.62 -1.44 25.49
CA THR A 165 13.66 0.03 25.51
C THR A 165 15.11 0.52 25.53
N TRP A 166 15.38 1.73 25.04
CA TRP A 166 16.72 2.33 25.11
C TRP A 166 17.25 2.45 26.56
N ASN A 167 16.37 2.48 27.55
CA ASN A 167 16.76 2.45 28.97
C ASN A 167 17.33 1.08 29.39
N GLU A 168 16.96 0.01 28.72
CA GLU A 168 17.46 -1.35 28.96
C GLU A 168 18.80 -1.60 28.27
N ILE A 169 19.12 -0.81 27.22
CA ILE A 169 20.39 -0.87 26.48
C ILE A 169 21.45 0.07 27.09
N SER A 170 21.11 0.91 28.06
CA SER A 170 21.87 2.09 28.48
C SER A 170 23.00 1.85 29.49
N TYR A 171 23.73 0.75 29.39
CA TYR A 171 24.92 0.51 30.25
C TYR A 171 26.28 0.77 29.56
N GLY A 172 26.28 1.47 28.43
CA GLY A 172 27.49 1.86 27.73
C GLY A 172 27.47 3.27 27.21
N THR A 173 28.64 3.85 27.01
CA THR A 173 28.76 5.12 26.28
C THR A 173 28.57 4.87 24.78
N TRP A 174 28.15 5.88 24.03
CA TRP A 174 28.02 5.78 22.56
C TRP A 174 29.28 5.24 21.86
N SER A 175 30.46 5.52 22.39
CA SER A 175 31.73 5.01 21.87
C SER A 175 31.91 3.51 22.07
N GLU A 176 31.23 2.90 23.04
CA GLU A 176 31.27 1.46 23.28
C GLU A 176 30.24 0.73 22.39
N ILE A 177 29.10 1.37 22.11
CA ILE A 177 28.03 0.83 21.25
C ILE A 177 28.42 0.90 19.78
N GLU A 178 29.18 1.92 19.36
CA GLU A 178 29.56 2.17 17.95
C GLU A 178 30.37 1.02 17.33
N ASN A 179 31.02 0.22 18.14
CA ASN A 179 31.82 -0.94 17.72
C ASN A 179 31.14 -2.30 17.92
N MET A 180 29.91 -2.32 18.41
CA MET A 180 29.14 -3.56 18.64
C MET A 180 28.21 -3.86 17.46
N THR A 181 28.09 -5.13 17.11
CA THR A 181 26.99 -5.55 16.23
C THR A 181 25.66 -5.51 16.99
N TRP A 182 24.54 -5.34 16.31
CA TRP A 182 23.22 -5.30 16.94
C TRP A 182 22.91 -6.56 17.77
N MET A 183 23.51 -7.68 17.44
CA MET A 183 23.40 -8.93 18.19
C MET A 183 24.13 -8.87 19.54
N GLU A 184 25.27 -8.19 19.60
CA GLU A 184 26.08 -8.02 20.83
C GLU A 184 25.44 -7.03 21.80
N VAL A 185 24.77 -6.00 21.26
CA VAL A 185 23.99 -5.03 22.06
C VAL A 185 22.83 -5.74 22.80
N GLY A 186 22.12 -6.65 22.11
CA GLY A 186 21.01 -7.40 22.70
C GLY A 186 21.43 -8.42 23.76
N THR A 187 22.62 -9.01 23.67
CA THR A 187 23.11 -10.01 24.65
C THR A 187 23.66 -9.39 25.94
N ASN A 188 24.10 -8.12 25.90
CA ASN A 188 24.61 -7.42 27.09
C ASN A 188 23.49 -6.80 27.95
N ALA A 189 22.26 -6.73 27.44
CA ALA A 189 21.11 -6.24 28.19
C ALA A 189 20.48 -7.28 29.16
N THR A 190 20.96 -8.55 29.13
CA THR A 190 20.40 -9.66 29.92
C THR A 190 21.32 -10.11 31.08
N ASN A 191 22.41 -9.42 31.35
CA ASN A 191 23.30 -9.60 32.53
C ASN A 191 23.21 -8.34 33.40
#